data_f85552ea69b2f42f6e02c9d76d6e5a21
#
_entry.id   f85552ea69b2f42f6e02c9d76d6e5a21
#
_cell.length_a   1.000
_cell.length_b   1.000
_cell.length_c   1.000
_cell.angle_alpha   90.00
_cell.angle_beta   90.00
_cell.angle_gamma   90.00
#
_symmetry.space_group_name_H-M   'P 1'
#
loop_
_entity.id
_entity.type
_entity.pdbx_description
1 polymer ?
#
loop_
_entity_poly.entity_id
_entity_poly.type
_entity_poly.pdbx_seq_one_letter_code
_entity_poly.pdbx_strand_id
1 'polypeptide(L)'
;MTAMLRFLSVVLAGLVLVSAAQAQTKKIVFLAGPKEHGAPGRHEYEKDLRELAWSLEHASNLKGIKTEVLVGKPPKDLSVLQDADEIVIDGNGDWLKTETGILFPQYLNTDGRIYDAETTAWLKALDALIKQKKIGLTIFHYSMWNDNWAGKRYLLDWFGGLWIPYSSHNPVDTWAVKPLPVKHAILNGVQPWTYREEMYSRYFLFHNPKRTELLEAMPAKPENGGPDPVSWAYDRPDGGRSFVWGGSDFHDNMHAVPSYRRFLLDGIAWTAGLAVPADGVDAPPPPEL
;
A
#
# COMPACT_ATOMS: atom_id res chain seq x y z
N MET A 1 -14.33 76.73 34.19
CA MET A 1 -15.24 75.56 34.05
C MET A 1 -14.63 74.63 33.09
N THR A 2 -13.93 73.62 33.56
CA THR A 2 -13.15 72.68 32.75
C THR A 2 -13.77 71.29 32.90
N ALA A 3 -14.36 70.75 31.83
CA ALA A 3 -14.99 69.45 31.80
C ALA A 3 -13.91 68.35 31.46
N MET A 4 -13.72 67.41 32.36
CA MET A 4 -12.81 66.31 32.30
C MET A 4 -13.54 65.15 31.61
N LEU A 5 -13.17 64.80 30.36
CA LEU A 5 -13.63 63.62 29.64
C LEU A 5 -12.82 62.42 30.15
N ARG A 6 -13.48 61.40 30.73
CA ARG A 6 -12.91 60.13 31.11
C ARG A 6 -13.14 59.14 29.92
N PHE A 7 -12.06 58.74 29.28
CA PHE A 7 -12.07 57.59 28.30
C PHE A 7 -12.07 56.28 29.07
N LEU A 8 -13.09 55.52 28.90
CA LEU A 8 -13.21 54.14 29.39
C LEU A 8 -12.70 53.20 28.29
N SER A 9 -11.49 52.66 28.45
CA SER A 9 -10.94 51.67 27.55
C SER A 9 -11.48 50.27 27.92
N VAL A 10 -12.36 49.73 27.10
CA VAL A 10 -12.82 48.35 27.21
C VAL A 10 -11.83 47.47 26.48
N VAL A 11 -11.04 46.71 27.22
CA VAL A 11 -10.18 45.63 26.65
C VAL A 11 -11.04 44.40 26.46
N LEU A 12 -11.39 44.12 25.22
CA LEU A 12 -12.08 42.88 24.82
C LEU A 12 -11.01 41.77 24.69
N ALA A 13 -10.86 40.96 25.73
CA ALA A 13 -10.04 39.73 25.64
C ALA A 13 -10.77 38.68 24.84
N GLY A 14 -10.41 38.57 23.55
CA GLY A 14 -10.88 37.48 22.69
C GLY A 14 -10.27 36.14 23.14
N LEU A 15 -11.07 35.28 23.77
CA LEU A 15 -10.69 33.86 23.94
C LEU A 15 -10.69 33.19 22.58
N VAL A 16 -9.51 32.93 22.02
CA VAL A 16 -9.35 32.04 20.89
C VAL A 16 -9.46 30.61 21.43
N LEU A 17 -10.65 30.02 21.32
CA LEU A 17 -10.84 28.60 21.53
C LEU A 17 -10.15 27.86 20.36
N VAL A 18 -8.91 27.46 20.55
CA VAL A 18 -8.26 26.50 19.70
C VAL A 18 -8.94 25.16 19.98
N SER A 19 -9.96 24.85 19.20
CA SER A 19 -10.53 23.50 19.13
C SER A 19 -9.44 22.59 18.62
N ALA A 20 -8.81 21.81 19.49
CA ALA A 20 -7.98 20.69 19.08
C ALA A 20 -8.91 19.71 18.35
N ALA A 21 -8.93 19.78 17.02
CA ALA A 21 -9.59 18.77 16.21
C ALA A 21 -8.96 17.44 16.61
N GLN A 22 -9.71 16.60 17.30
CA GLN A 22 -9.29 15.25 17.63
C GLN A 22 -9.04 14.55 16.30
N ALA A 23 -7.80 14.17 16.03
CA ALA A 23 -7.45 13.51 14.76
C ALA A 23 -8.36 12.28 14.62
N GLN A 24 -9.12 12.24 13.54
CA GLN A 24 -10.02 11.12 13.26
C GLN A 24 -9.19 9.85 13.15
N THR A 25 -9.59 8.82 13.88
CA THR A 25 -8.95 7.49 13.77
C THR A 25 -9.11 6.96 12.36
N LYS A 26 -8.01 6.54 11.73
CA LYS A 26 -7.95 5.95 10.41
C LYS A 26 -8.14 4.45 10.49
N LYS A 27 -9.07 3.91 9.70
CA LYS A 27 -9.30 2.46 9.57
C LYS A 27 -8.54 1.93 8.37
N ILE A 28 -7.62 1.00 8.62
CA ILE A 28 -6.82 0.33 7.58
C ILE A 28 -7.27 -1.13 7.52
N VAL A 29 -7.77 -1.55 6.38
CA VAL A 29 -8.23 -2.93 6.15
C VAL A 29 -7.18 -3.66 5.32
N PHE A 30 -6.69 -4.76 5.86
CA PHE A 30 -5.73 -5.64 5.20
C PHE A 30 -6.46 -6.82 4.58
N LEU A 31 -6.24 -7.07 3.31
CA LEU A 31 -6.78 -8.20 2.57
C LEU A 31 -5.66 -9.19 2.28
N ALA A 32 -5.59 -10.26 3.05
CA ALA A 32 -4.61 -11.32 2.93
C ALA A 32 -5.17 -12.47 2.10
N GLY A 33 -4.56 -12.77 0.96
CA GLY A 33 -4.88 -13.98 0.19
C GLY A 33 -4.46 -15.26 0.94
N PRO A 34 -5.02 -16.42 0.59
CA PRO A 34 -4.55 -17.69 1.12
C PRO A 34 -3.15 -18.00 0.58
N LYS A 35 -2.30 -18.59 1.44
CA LYS A 35 -1.03 -19.13 0.98
C LYS A 35 -1.29 -20.35 0.09
N GLU A 36 -0.85 -20.30 -1.14
CA GLU A 36 -1.10 -21.36 -2.14
C GLU A 36 0.18 -22.02 -2.63
N HIS A 37 1.31 -21.35 -2.53
CA HIS A 37 2.61 -21.86 -3.00
C HIS A 37 3.77 -21.24 -2.19
N GLY A 38 4.98 -21.62 -2.56
CA GLY A 38 6.19 -21.22 -1.86
C GLY A 38 6.55 -22.14 -0.69
N ALA A 39 7.84 -22.22 -0.39
CA ALA A 39 8.35 -22.89 0.80
C ALA A 39 7.88 -22.16 2.08
N PRO A 40 8.01 -22.77 3.26
CA PRO A 40 7.81 -22.04 4.52
C PRO A 40 8.67 -20.78 4.56
N GLY A 41 8.11 -19.67 5.02
CA GLY A 41 8.75 -18.35 5.04
C GLY A 41 8.68 -17.57 3.72
N ARG A 42 7.99 -18.10 2.70
CA ARG A 42 7.72 -17.39 1.44
C ARG A 42 6.22 -17.28 1.23
N HIS A 43 5.77 -16.13 0.69
CA HIS A 43 4.34 -15.85 0.44
C HIS A 43 3.46 -16.05 1.69
N GLU A 44 3.92 -15.58 2.83
CA GLU A 44 3.21 -15.68 4.11
C GLU A 44 2.20 -14.52 4.29
N TYR A 45 1.36 -14.30 3.28
CA TYR A 45 0.47 -13.12 3.16
C TYR A 45 -0.31 -12.78 4.42
N GLU A 46 -0.93 -13.77 5.07
CA GLU A 46 -1.67 -13.54 6.32
C GLU A 46 -0.74 -13.08 7.44
N LYS A 47 0.39 -13.76 7.60
CA LYS A 47 1.36 -13.48 8.63
C LYS A 47 1.95 -12.09 8.43
N ASP A 48 2.39 -11.78 7.20
CA ASP A 48 2.97 -10.49 6.83
C ASP A 48 2.01 -9.33 7.11
N LEU A 49 0.75 -9.46 6.70
CA LEU A 49 -0.23 -8.41 6.89
C LEU A 49 -0.67 -8.25 8.36
N ARG A 50 -0.75 -9.34 9.14
CA ARG A 50 -0.99 -9.26 10.59
C ARG A 50 0.15 -8.55 11.32
N GLU A 51 1.39 -8.81 10.93
CA GLU A 51 2.57 -8.20 11.53
C GLU A 51 2.70 -6.71 11.16
N LEU A 52 2.36 -6.34 9.92
CA LEU A 52 2.28 -4.92 9.52
C LEU A 52 1.16 -4.19 10.27
N ALA A 53 0.00 -4.80 10.41
CA ALA A 53 -1.12 -4.25 11.17
C ALA A 53 -0.73 -4.03 12.63
N TRP A 54 -0.12 -5.03 13.26
CA TRP A 54 0.40 -4.93 14.62
C TRP A 54 1.43 -3.81 14.75
N SER A 55 2.39 -3.73 13.82
CA SER A 55 3.44 -2.71 13.84
C SER A 55 2.89 -1.30 13.76
N LEU A 56 1.88 -1.07 12.93
CA LEU A 56 1.21 0.24 12.84
C LEU A 56 0.51 0.63 14.15
N GLU A 57 -0.18 -0.30 14.80
CA GLU A 57 -0.88 -0.05 16.06
C GLU A 57 0.09 0.18 17.24
N HIS A 58 1.30 -0.39 17.17
CA HIS A 58 2.34 -0.28 18.20
C HIS A 58 3.44 0.75 17.88
N ALA A 59 3.29 1.50 16.80
CA ALA A 59 4.24 2.55 16.46
C ALA A 59 4.31 3.62 17.55
N SER A 60 5.54 4.00 17.94
CA SER A 60 5.79 4.95 19.02
C SER A 60 5.36 6.38 18.62
N ASN A 61 5.54 6.72 17.35
CA ASN A 61 5.40 8.05 16.78
C ASN A 61 4.23 8.23 15.80
N LEU A 62 3.34 7.24 15.70
CA LEU A 62 2.13 7.28 14.87
C LEU A 62 0.92 6.90 15.72
N LYS A 63 -0.18 7.65 15.60
CA LYS A 63 -1.38 7.44 16.43
C LYS A 63 -2.65 7.58 15.59
N GLY A 64 -3.77 7.16 16.18
CA GLY A 64 -5.07 7.26 15.51
C GLY A 64 -5.26 6.23 14.41
N ILE A 65 -4.80 5.00 14.63
CA ILE A 65 -4.93 3.89 13.70
C ILE A 65 -5.79 2.80 14.34
N LYS A 66 -6.62 2.19 13.52
CA LYS A 66 -7.33 0.95 13.79
C LYS A 66 -7.15 0.03 12.59
N THR A 67 -6.73 -1.19 12.83
CA THR A 67 -6.54 -2.17 11.78
C THR A 67 -7.59 -3.27 11.80
N GLU A 68 -7.83 -3.87 10.65
CA GLU A 68 -8.64 -5.07 10.49
C GLU A 68 -8.01 -5.96 9.42
N VAL A 69 -7.78 -7.23 9.71
CA VAL A 69 -7.19 -8.18 8.77
C VAL A 69 -8.24 -9.20 8.34
N LEU A 70 -8.59 -9.18 7.06
CA LEU A 70 -9.49 -10.13 6.43
C LEU A 70 -8.66 -11.15 5.66
N VAL A 71 -8.86 -12.43 5.96
CA VAL A 71 -8.04 -13.52 5.42
C VAL A 71 -8.87 -14.41 4.51
N GLY A 72 -8.24 -14.86 3.43
CA GLY A 72 -8.83 -15.79 2.49
C GLY A 72 -9.50 -15.10 1.30
N LYS A 73 -10.80 -15.37 1.08
CA LYS A 73 -11.52 -14.82 -0.07
C LYS A 73 -11.74 -13.31 0.07
N PRO A 74 -11.70 -12.56 -1.05
CA PRO A 74 -12.15 -11.19 -1.04
C PRO A 74 -13.56 -11.08 -0.47
N PRO A 75 -13.87 -10.03 0.32
CA PRO A 75 -15.19 -9.89 0.90
C PRO A 75 -16.25 -9.73 -0.21
N LYS A 76 -17.24 -10.64 -0.24
CA LYS A 76 -18.37 -10.51 -1.18
C LYS A 76 -19.23 -9.30 -0.85
N ASP A 77 -19.42 -9.04 0.43
CA ASP A 77 -20.11 -7.86 0.94
C ASP A 77 -19.11 -6.72 1.12
N LEU A 78 -19.19 -5.72 0.27
CA LEU A 78 -18.33 -4.55 0.31
C LEU A 78 -18.68 -3.58 1.46
N SER A 79 -19.73 -3.83 2.24
CA SER A 79 -20.06 -3.00 3.41
C SER A 79 -18.94 -2.98 4.44
N VAL A 80 -18.15 -4.06 4.54
CA VAL A 80 -17.00 -4.16 5.44
C VAL A 80 -15.85 -3.21 5.10
N LEU A 81 -15.84 -2.68 3.85
CA LEU A 81 -14.85 -1.73 3.36
C LEU A 81 -15.37 -0.29 3.33
N GLN A 82 -16.64 -0.05 3.67
CA GLN A 82 -17.25 1.28 3.50
C GLN A 82 -16.70 2.35 4.44
N ASP A 83 -16.17 1.97 5.57
CA ASP A 83 -15.53 2.84 6.54
C ASP A 83 -14.00 2.78 6.51
N ALA A 84 -13.42 2.07 5.52
CA ALA A 84 -11.99 2.00 5.34
C ALA A 84 -11.43 3.33 4.81
N ASP A 85 -10.35 3.81 5.42
CA ASP A 85 -9.53 4.90 4.89
C ASP A 85 -8.47 4.35 3.93
N GLU A 86 -8.08 3.08 4.10
CA GLU A 86 -7.13 2.39 3.25
C GLU A 86 -7.42 0.88 3.16
N ILE A 87 -7.06 0.30 2.02
CA ILE A 87 -7.03 -1.15 1.78
C ILE A 87 -5.61 -1.56 1.38
N VAL A 88 -5.02 -2.45 2.17
CA VAL A 88 -3.71 -3.07 1.90
C VAL A 88 -3.94 -4.47 1.36
N ILE A 89 -3.32 -4.78 0.23
CA ILE A 89 -3.56 -6.01 -0.51
C ILE A 89 -2.27 -6.81 -0.61
N ASP A 90 -2.29 -8.04 -0.11
CA ASP A 90 -1.24 -9.02 -0.35
C ASP A 90 -1.85 -10.40 -0.56
N GLY A 91 -1.49 -11.02 -1.67
CA GLY A 91 -2.05 -12.31 -2.06
C GLY A 91 -1.61 -12.71 -3.45
N ASN A 92 -2.13 -13.83 -3.88
CA ASN A 92 -1.88 -14.35 -5.20
C ASN A 92 -2.78 -13.66 -6.24
N GLY A 93 -2.20 -12.89 -7.15
CA GLY A 93 -2.92 -12.22 -8.23
C GLY A 93 -3.16 -13.08 -9.47
N ASP A 94 -2.52 -14.24 -9.57
CA ASP A 94 -2.47 -15.08 -10.79
C ASP A 94 -3.47 -16.24 -10.80
N TRP A 95 -3.98 -16.66 -9.67
CA TRP A 95 -4.78 -17.85 -9.58
C TRP A 95 -6.23 -17.71 -10.01
N LEU A 96 -6.71 -18.71 -10.68
CA LEU A 96 -7.87 -18.81 -11.54
C LEU A 96 -9.10 -19.41 -10.88
N LYS A 97 -9.01 -19.79 -9.62
CA LYS A 97 -10.11 -20.46 -8.96
C LYS A 97 -10.82 -19.52 -8.04
N THR A 98 -12.02 -19.12 -8.40
CA THR A 98 -12.90 -18.29 -7.56
C THR A 98 -13.14 -18.88 -6.18
N GLU A 99 -13.02 -20.21 -6.04
CA GLU A 99 -13.11 -20.89 -4.77
C GLU A 99 -11.88 -20.76 -3.87
N THR A 100 -10.72 -20.34 -4.40
CA THR A 100 -9.48 -20.24 -3.62
C THR A 100 -9.29 -18.89 -2.91
N GLY A 101 -10.14 -17.93 -3.18
CA GLY A 101 -10.12 -16.66 -2.45
C GLY A 101 -9.15 -15.62 -3.00
N ILE A 102 -8.94 -15.62 -4.29
CA ILE A 102 -8.12 -14.64 -4.98
C ILE A 102 -8.82 -13.28 -5.04
N LEU A 103 -8.08 -12.22 -4.73
CA LEU A 103 -8.63 -10.87 -4.75
C LEU A 103 -9.09 -10.44 -6.15
N PHE A 104 -8.33 -10.84 -7.20
CA PHE A 104 -8.67 -10.59 -8.58
C PHE A 104 -8.85 -11.91 -9.33
N PRO A 105 -10.05 -12.52 -9.28
CA PRO A 105 -10.30 -13.80 -9.94
C PRO A 105 -9.96 -13.73 -11.41
N GLN A 106 -9.26 -14.72 -11.88
CA GLN A 106 -8.80 -14.80 -13.27
C GLN A 106 -9.50 -15.92 -14.02
N TYR A 107 -9.60 -15.77 -15.30
CA TYR A 107 -10.11 -16.78 -16.20
C TYR A 107 -9.03 -17.34 -17.10
N LEU A 108 -8.80 -18.62 -16.99
CA LEU A 108 -8.24 -19.41 -18.08
C LEU A 108 -9.31 -19.63 -19.12
N ASN A 109 -9.53 -18.62 -19.92
CA ASN A 109 -10.49 -18.72 -20.95
C ASN A 109 -9.78 -18.49 -22.25
N THR A 110 -9.63 -19.58 -22.97
CA THR A 110 -9.01 -19.60 -24.29
C THR A 110 -9.78 -18.77 -25.32
N ASP A 111 -10.98 -18.32 -24.99
CA ASP A 111 -11.82 -17.49 -25.86
C ASP A 111 -11.76 -15.99 -25.55
N GLY A 112 -10.87 -15.59 -24.63
CA GLY A 112 -10.63 -14.19 -24.28
C GLY A 112 -11.74 -13.50 -23.49
N ARG A 113 -12.70 -14.27 -22.97
CA ARG A 113 -13.74 -13.70 -22.10
C ARG A 113 -13.18 -13.34 -20.76
N ILE A 114 -13.67 -12.30 -20.26
CA ILE A 114 -13.34 -11.61 -19.07
C ILE A 114 -14.19 -12.22 -17.95
N TYR A 115 -13.93 -11.97 -16.74
CA TYR A 115 -14.64 -12.42 -15.57
C TYR A 115 -16.13 -12.72 -15.76
N ASP A 116 -16.68 -13.66 -14.96
CA ASP A 116 -18.10 -13.90 -14.91
C ASP A 116 -18.88 -12.61 -14.49
N ALA A 117 -20.18 -12.66 -14.63
CA ALA A 117 -21.04 -11.49 -14.36
C ALA A 117 -20.95 -11.06 -12.89
N GLU A 118 -20.83 -12.01 -11.94
CA GLU A 118 -20.73 -11.72 -10.50
C GLU A 118 -19.42 -11.01 -10.20
N THR A 119 -18.30 -11.52 -10.66
CA THR A 119 -16.97 -10.92 -10.49
C THR A 119 -16.88 -9.54 -11.14
N THR A 120 -17.44 -9.40 -12.34
CA THR A 120 -17.48 -8.11 -13.05
C THR A 120 -18.29 -7.08 -12.27
N ALA A 121 -19.44 -7.46 -11.73
CA ALA A 121 -20.26 -6.58 -10.92
C ALA A 121 -19.57 -6.18 -9.61
N TRP A 122 -18.90 -7.14 -8.97
CA TRP A 122 -18.13 -6.92 -7.74
C TRP A 122 -16.97 -5.94 -7.97
N LEU A 123 -16.14 -6.16 -8.99
CA LEU A 123 -15.03 -5.25 -9.33
C LEU A 123 -15.51 -3.84 -9.65
N LYS A 124 -16.63 -3.72 -10.36
CA LYS A 124 -17.23 -2.43 -10.66
C LYS A 124 -17.73 -1.72 -9.39
N ALA A 125 -18.33 -2.47 -8.48
CA ALA A 125 -18.79 -1.93 -7.20
C ALA A 125 -17.63 -1.51 -6.29
N LEU A 126 -16.58 -2.32 -6.23
CA LEU A 126 -15.35 -2.01 -5.48
C LEU A 126 -14.67 -0.74 -6.06
N ASP A 127 -14.52 -0.65 -7.37
CA ASP A 127 -13.95 0.54 -8.04
C ASP A 127 -14.76 1.81 -7.72
N ALA A 128 -16.09 1.70 -7.77
CA ALA A 128 -16.97 2.80 -7.43
C ALA A 128 -16.81 3.24 -5.97
N LEU A 129 -16.73 2.29 -5.03
CA LEU A 129 -16.51 2.54 -3.61
C LEU A 129 -15.16 3.23 -3.37
N ILE A 130 -14.08 2.69 -3.94
CA ILE A 130 -12.72 3.24 -3.84
C ILE A 130 -12.71 4.69 -4.31
N LYS A 131 -13.27 4.97 -5.49
CA LYS A 131 -13.28 6.31 -6.08
C LYS A 131 -14.17 7.30 -5.31
N GLN A 132 -15.36 6.87 -4.91
CA GLN A 132 -16.29 7.70 -4.16
C GLN A 132 -15.74 8.12 -2.79
N LYS A 133 -15.11 7.19 -2.10
CA LYS A 133 -14.57 7.41 -0.75
C LYS A 133 -13.12 7.88 -0.77
N LYS A 134 -12.45 7.83 -1.93
CA LYS A 134 -11.01 8.12 -2.08
C LYS A 134 -10.15 7.23 -1.19
N ILE A 135 -10.54 5.95 -1.05
CA ILE A 135 -9.85 4.99 -0.20
C ILE A 135 -8.41 4.86 -0.68
N GLY A 136 -7.45 4.94 0.25
CA GLY A 136 -6.05 4.63 -0.01
C GLY A 136 -5.86 3.18 -0.44
N LEU A 137 -4.88 2.89 -1.27
CA LEU A 137 -4.61 1.54 -1.74
C LEU A 137 -3.12 1.24 -1.63
N THR A 138 -2.79 0.13 -1.00
CA THR A 138 -1.45 -0.44 -1.01
C THR A 138 -1.49 -1.85 -1.58
N ILE A 139 -0.52 -2.19 -2.42
CA ILE A 139 -0.42 -3.52 -3.02
C ILE A 139 1.03 -4.00 -3.01
N PHE A 140 1.20 -5.29 -2.71
CA PHE A 140 2.50 -5.91 -2.61
C PHE A 140 2.67 -7.03 -3.64
N HIS A 141 3.88 -7.15 -4.15
CA HIS A 141 4.45 -8.31 -4.77
C HIS A 141 3.52 -9.02 -5.79
N TYR A 142 3.18 -10.27 -5.52
CA TYR A 142 2.42 -11.15 -6.42
C TYR A 142 0.98 -10.67 -6.66
N SER A 143 0.45 -9.82 -5.78
CA SER A 143 -0.87 -9.21 -6.00
C SER A 143 -0.94 -8.32 -7.25
N MET A 144 0.21 -7.84 -7.74
CA MET A 144 0.31 -7.10 -9.02
C MET A 144 0.23 -7.98 -10.26
N TRP A 145 0.38 -9.30 -10.11
CA TRP A 145 0.22 -10.23 -11.21
C TRP A 145 -1.25 -10.43 -11.54
N ASN A 146 -1.62 -10.20 -12.77
CA ASN A 146 -2.95 -10.50 -13.27
C ASN A 146 -2.91 -10.77 -14.77
N ASP A 147 -3.29 -11.98 -15.20
CA ASP A 147 -3.29 -12.36 -16.62
C ASP A 147 -4.49 -11.80 -17.38
N ASN A 148 -5.54 -11.45 -16.69
CA ASN A 148 -6.75 -10.96 -17.30
C ASN A 148 -6.68 -9.46 -17.59
N TRP A 149 -6.94 -9.06 -18.83
CA TRP A 149 -6.92 -7.64 -19.23
C TRP A 149 -7.94 -6.75 -18.51
N ALA A 150 -9.07 -7.30 -18.07
CA ALA A 150 -10.03 -6.54 -17.29
C ALA A 150 -9.49 -6.22 -15.89
N GLY A 151 -8.82 -7.20 -15.25
CA GLY A 151 -8.13 -6.97 -13.99
C GLY A 151 -6.97 -5.98 -14.16
N LYS A 152 -6.15 -6.13 -15.21
CA LYS A 152 -5.07 -5.18 -15.53
C LYS A 152 -5.56 -3.75 -15.65
N ARG A 153 -6.74 -3.54 -16.22
CA ARG A 153 -7.33 -2.19 -16.30
C ARG A 153 -7.56 -1.58 -14.93
N TYR A 154 -8.14 -2.34 -13.99
CA TYR A 154 -8.32 -1.85 -12.61
C TYR A 154 -6.98 -1.61 -11.93
N LEU A 155 -6.02 -2.52 -12.05
CA LEU A 155 -4.68 -2.35 -11.50
C LEU A 155 -3.99 -1.09 -12.06
N LEU A 156 -4.11 -0.84 -13.36
CA LEU A 156 -3.57 0.36 -13.99
C LEU A 156 -4.24 1.64 -13.46
N ASP A 157 -5.56 1.65 -13.36
CA ASP A 157 -6.32 2.81 -12.85
C ASP A 157 -6.01 3.07 -11.37
N TRP A 158 -5.88 2.02 -10.57
CA TRP A 158 -5.68 2.13 -9.13
C TRP A 158 -4.23 2.38 -8.72
N PHE A 159 -3.27 1.82 -9.46
CA PHE A 159 -1.86 1.84 -9.07
C PHE A 159 -0.92 2.55 -10.05
N GLY A 160 -1.42 2.92 -11.22
CA GLY A 160 -0.64 3.69 -12.21
C GLY A 160 0.50 2.93 -12.87
N GLY A 161 0.54 1.62 -12.76
CA GLY A 161 1.54 0.74 -13.36
C GLY A 161 1.05 -0.71 -13.40
N LEU A 162 1.73 -1.54 -14.18
CA LEU A 162 1.39 -2.96 -14.35
C LEU A 162 2.62 -3.85 -14.29
N TRP A 163 2.47 -5.02 -13.71
CA TRP A 163 3.34 -6.16 -13.96
C TRP A 163 2.71 -7.01 -15.09
N ILE A 164 3.49 -7.34 -16.12
CA ILE A 164 2.98 -8.03 -17.31
C ILE A 164 3.74 -9.35 -17.48
N PRO A 165 3.05 -10.51 -17.41
CA PRO A 165 3.66 -11.80 -17.67
C PRO A 165 4.47 -11.80 -18.97
N TYR A 166 5.60 -12.51 -18.97
CA TYR A 166 6.56 -12.62 -20.09
C TYR A 166 7.29 -11.33 -20.47
N SER A 167 6.94 -10.18 -19.91
CA SER A 167 7.62 -8.90 -20.11
C SER A 167 8.31 -8.40 -18.84
N SER A 168 7.60 -8.46 -17.74
CA SER A 168 8.13 -8.16 -16.40
C SER A 168 8.89 -9.36 -15.83
N HIS A 169 9.67 -9.15 -14.77
CA HIS A 169 10.54 -10.16 -14.15
C HIS A 169 10.27 -10.26 -12.65
N ASN A 170 10.52 -11.46 -12.09
CA ASN A 170 10.42 -11.73 -10.65
C ASN A 170 11.51 -12.72 -10.17
N PRO A 171 12.79 -12.49 -10.47
CA PRO A 171 13.84 -13.41 -10.06
C PRO A 171 14.11 -13.34 -8.55
N VAL A 172 14.43 -14.48 -7.96
CA VAL A 172 15.01 -14.56 -6.62
C VAL A 172 16.51 -14.26 -6.72
N ASP A 173 16.96 -13.19 -6.07
CA ASP A 173 18.35 -12.78 -6.05
C ASP A 173 18.69 -12.06 -4.74
N THR A 174 19.95 -11.67 -4.58
CA THR A 174 20.36 -10.66 -3.61
C THR A 174 20.22 -9.29 -4.26
N TRP A 175 19.35 -8.46 -3.70
CA TRP A 175 19.02 -7.15 -4.25
C TRP A 175 19.60 -6.04 -3.38
N ALA A 176 20.31 -5.11 -4.01
CA ALA A 176 20.66 -3.84 -3.40
C ALA A 176 19.55 -2.83 -3.72
N VAL A 177 18.84 -2.39 -2.69
CA VAL A 177 17.69 -1.48 -2.79
C VAL A 177 18.08 -0.12 -2.23
N LYS A 178 17.75 0.95 -2.95
CA LYS A 178 18.04 2.31 -2.48
C LYS A 178 16.93 3.30 -2.87
N PRO A 179 16.73 4.35 -2.07
CA PRO A 179 15.87 5.47 -2.43
C PRO A 179 16.35 6.17 -3.71
N LEU A 180 15.40 6.50 -4.57
CA LEU A 180 15.65 7.43 -5.68
C LEU A 180 15.80 8.86 -5.15
N PRO A 181 16.46 9.77 -5.88
CA PRO A 181 16.71 11.14 -5.45
C PRO A 181 15.46 12.02 -5.57
N VAL A 182 14.36 11.57 -4.98
CA VAL A 182 13.08 12.27 -4.94
C VAL A 182 12.70 12.62 -3.50
N LYS A 183 11.97 13.71 -3.32
CA LYS A 183 11.46 14.09 -2.00
C LYS A 183 10.03 13.58 -1.85
N HIS A 184 9.85 12.56 -1.03
CA HIS A 184 8.53 11.98 -0.75
C HIS A 184 8.45 11.50 0.71
N ALA A 185 7.29 11.67 1.34
CA ALA A 185 7.11 11.31 2.76
C ALA A 185 7.35 9.81 3.05
N ILE A 186 7.04 8.94 2.11
CA ILE A 186 7.30 7.48 2.22
C ILE A 186 8.79 7.15 2.36
N LEU A 187 9.69 8.07 1.99
CA LEU A 187 11.13 7.89 2.10
C LEU A 187 11.72 8.49 3.38
N ASN A 188 10.90 8.98 4.29
CA ASN A 188 11.37 9.54 5.56
C ASN A 188 12.11 8.47 6.38
N GLY A 189 13.36 8.74 6.74
CA GLY A 189 14.19 7.82 7.53
C GLY A 189 14.59 6.52 6.84
N VAL A 190 14.19 6.31 5.58
CA VAL A 190 14.52 5.11 4.81
C VAL A 190 15.98 5.18 4.35
N GLN A 191 16.74 4.13 4.67
CA GLN A 191 18.14 3.95 4.28
C GLN A 191 18.26 2.83 3.25
N PRO A 192 19.29 2.83 2.40
CA PRO A 192 19.56 1.70 1.51
C PRO A 192 19.75 0.40 2.28
N TRP A 193 19.37 -0.72 1.68
CA TRP A 193 19.58 -2.05 2.24
C TRP A 193 19.92 -3.08 1.16
N THR A 194 20.39 -4.22 1.61
CA THR A 194 20.65 -5.39 0.76
C THR A 194 20.03 -6.61 1.41
N TYR A 195 19.31 -7.41 0.63
CA TYR A 195 18.64 -8.59 1.13
C TYR A 195 18.37 -9.61 0.02
N ARG A 196 18.03 -10.85 0.38
CA ARG A 196 17.54 -11.85 -0.57
C ARG A 196 16.05 -11.71 -0.73
N GLU A 197 15.57 -11.59 -1.97
CA GLU A 197 14.16 -11.39 -2.26
C GLU A 197 13.79 -11.93 -3.65
N GLU A 198 12.53 -12.31 -3.85
CA GLU A 198 11.93 -12.41 -5.16
C GLU A 198 11.37 -11.04 -5.53
N MET A 199 12.10 -10.28 -6.33
CA MET A 199 11.73 -8.91 -6.65
C MET A 199 10.95 -8.84 -7.95
N TYR A 200 9.73 -8.38 -7.86
CA TYR A 200 8.97 -7.98 -9.03
C TYR A 200 9.57 -6.70 -9.60
N SER A 201 9.98 -6.76 -10.84
CA SER A 201 10.72 -5.72 -11.55
C SER A 201 10.29 -5.61 -13.00
N ARG A 202 10.85 -4.65 -13.75
CA ARG A 202 10.47 -4.37 -15.14
C ARG A 202 8.98 -4.15 -15.31
N TYR A 203 8.43 -3.37 -14.40
CA TYR A 203 7.05 -2.95 -14.48
C TYR A 203 6.78 -2.14 -15.73
N PHE A 204 5.59 -2.26 -16.27
CA PHE A 204 5.10 -1.42 -17.35
C PHE A 204 4.63 -0.08 -16.76
N LEU A 205 5.50 0.91 -16.81
CA LEU A 205 5.30 2.23 -16.22
C LEU A 205 5.17 3.27 -17.34
N PHE A 206 3.96 3.66 -17.68
CA PHE A 206 3.72 4.79 -18.58
C PHE A 206 4.20 6.09 -17.96
N HIS A 207 4.57 7.06 -18.79
CA HIS A 207 4.76 8.42 -18.29
C HIS A 207 3.48 8.91 -17.61
N ASN A 208 3.58 9.21 -16.33
CA ASN A 208 2.44 9.70 -15.54
C ASN A 208 2.97 10.69 -14.49
N PRO A 209 2.64 12.00 -14.63
CA PRO A 209 3.14 13.03 -13.70
C PRO A 209 2.62 12.90 -12.28
N LYS A 210 1.61 12.05 -12.05
CA LYS A 210 1.05 11.75 -10.73
C LYS A 210 1.71 10.55 -10.06
N ARG A 211 2.59 9.84 -10.74
CA ARG A 211 3.37 8.74 -10.18
C ARG A 211 4.76 9.24 -9.82
N THR A 212 5.19 8.90 -8.61
CA THR A 212 6.55 9.13 -8.11
C THR A 212 7.21 7.79 -7.83
N GLU A 213 8.22 7.43 -8.60
CA GLU A 213 9.04 6.25 -8.34
C GLU A 213 9.88 6.52 -7.10
N LEU A 214 9.92 5.56 -6.17
CA LEU A 214 10.47 5.75 -4.82
C LEU A 214 11.79 5.03 -4.61
N LEU A 215 11.84 3.77 -5.00
CA LEU A 215 13.01 2.90 -4.82
C LEU A 215 13.40 2.26 -6.13
N GLU A 216 14.70 2.11 -6.33
CA GLU A 216 15.25 1.21 -7.34
C GLU A 216 15.97 0.04 -6.67
N ALA A 217 15.96 -1.11 -7.33
CA ALA A 217 16.65 -2.30 -6.90
C ALA A 217 17.63 -2.78 -7.98
N MET A 218 18.83 -3.18 -7.57
CA MET A 218 19.87 -3.75 -8.41
C MET A 218 20.12 -5.20 -8.02
N PRO A 219 19.91 -6.18 -8.91
CA PRO A 219 20.23 -7.58 -8.63
C PRO A 219 21.73 -7.82 -8.59
N ALA A 220 22.17 -8.80 -7.79
CA ALA A 220 23.57 -9.21 -7.75
C ALA A 220 24.01 -9.93 -9.03
N LYS A 221 23.08 -10.63 -9.69
CA LYS A 221 23.33 -11.39 -10.92
C LYS A 221 22.97 -10.54 -12.14
N PRO A 222 23.92 -10.27 -13.06
CA PRO A 222 23.65 -9.45 -14.24
C PRO A 222 22.55 -10.01 -15.16
N GLU A 223 22.39 -11.33 -15.21
CA GLU A 223 21.31 -11.97 -15.99
C GLU A 223 19.90 -11.60 -15.51
N ASN A 224 19.76 -11.19 -14.25
CA ASN A 224 18.50 -10.73 -13.67
C ASN A 224 18.19 -9.25 -13.98
N GLY A 225 19.10 -8.56 -14.66
CA GLY A 225 18.88 -7.21 -15.15
C GLY A 225 19.79 -6.17 -14.54
N GLY A 226 19.41 -4.91 -14.71
CA GLY A 226 20.06 -3.73 -14.12
C GLY A 226 19.21 -3.09 -13.03
N PRO A 227 19.57 -1.86 -12.61
CA PRO A 227 18.75 -1.12 -11.66
C PRO A 227 17.38 -0.81 -12.27
N ASP A 228 16.33 -1.04 -11.51
CA ASP A 228 14.95 -0.95 -11.98
C ASP A 228 14.05 -0.37 -10.89
N PRO A 229 13.11 0.53 -11.22
CA PRO A 229 12.10 0.96 -10.26
C PRO A 229 11.24 -0.21 -9.80
N VAL A 230 11.19 -0.42 -8.48
CA VAL A 230 10.46 -1.53 -7.85
C VAL A 230 9.37 -1.06 -6.90
N SER A 231 9.24 0.26 -6.75
CA SER A 231 8.23 0.88 -5.90
C SER A 231 7.87 2.27 -6.37
N TRP A 232 6.60 2.63 -6.16
CA TRP A 232 6.13 3.98 -6.44
C TRP A 232 4.93 4.38 -5.59
N ALA A 233 4.76 5.69 -5.45
CA ALA A 233 3.54 6.33 -4.98
C ALA A 233 2.74 6.85 -6.18
N TYR A 234 1.42 6.84 -6.06
CA TYR A 234 0.53 7.33 -7.11
C TYR A 234 -0.59 8.18 -6.53
N ASP A 235 -0.61 9.46 -6.88
CA ASP A 235 -1.73 10.36 -6.62
C ASP A 235 -2.82 10.11 -7.66
N ARG A 236 -3.85 9.35 -7.30
CA ARG A 236 -4.90 8.94 -8.24
C ARG A 236 -5.74 10.12 -8.73
N PRO A 237 -6.32 10.03 -9.94
CA PRO A 237 -7.19 11.08 -10.49
C PRO A 237 -8.45 11.35 -9.66
N ASP A 238 -8.93 10.36 -8.90
CA ASP A 238 -10.08 10.47 -7.98
C ASP A 238 -9.75 11.22 -6.68
N GLY A 239 -8.48 11.54 -6.45
CA GLY A 239 -7.98 12.21 -5.27
C GLY A 239 -7.61 11.25 -4.13
N GLY A 240 -7.67 9.94 -4.35
CA GLY A 240 -7.08 8.93 -3.47
C GLY A 240 -5.57 8.78 -3.73
N ARG A 241 -4.92 7.94 -2.93
CA ARG A 241 -3.49 7.65 -3.02
C ARG A 241 -3.25 6.16 -3.17
N SER A 242 -2.17 5.79 -3.84
CA SER A 242 -1.78 4.38 -3.92
C SER A 242 -0.28 4.22 -3.74
N PHE A 243 0.10 3.09 -3.16
CA PHE A 243 1.49 2.69 -2.94
C PHE A 243 1.70 1.28 -3.44
N VAL A 244 2.81 1.05 -4.14
CA VAL A 244 3.19 -0.23 -4.72
C VAL A 244 4.58 -0.62 -4.28
N TRP A 245 4.73 -1.88 -3.94
CA TRP A 245 6.00 -2.50 -3.61
C TRP A 245 6.16 -3.87 -4.28
N GLY A 246 7.31 -4.10 -4.93
CA GLY A 246 7.59 -5.30 -5.70
C GLY A 246 8.15 -6.50 -4.94
N GLY A 247 8.58 -6.31 -3.69
CA GLY A 247 9.03 -7.39 -2.80
C GLY A 247 7.93 -7.83 -1.84
N SER A 248 8.24 -8.65 -0.87
CA SER A 248 7.42 -9.28 0.19
C SER A 248 7.19 -10.78 -0.02
N ASP A 249 8.12 -11.44 -0.69
CA ASP A 249 8.12 -12.89 -0.78
C ASP A 249 8.72 -13.55 0.48
N PHE A 250 9.85 -13.01 0.97
CA PHE A 250 10.55 -13.57 2.13
C PHE A 250 10.12 -12.88 3.42
N HIS A 251 9.30 -13.58 4.20
CA HIS A 251 8.76 -13.10 5.48
C HIS A 251 9.83 -12.56 6.44
N ASP A 252 10.94 -13.27 6.61
CA ASP A 252 12.00 -12.91 7.54
C ASP A 252 12.64 -11.54 7.25
N ASN A 253 12.51 -11.04 6.03
CA ASN A 253 13.07 -9.73 5.66
C ASN A 253 12.45 -8.59 6.46
N MET A 254 11.17 -8.71 6.83
CA MET A 254 10.47 -7.69 7.60
C MET A 254 11.02 -7.56 9.02
N HIS A 255 11.54 -8.67 9.58
CA HIS A 255 12.21 -8.70 10.87
C HIS A 255 13.68 -8.28 10.76
N ALA A 256 14.40 -8.81 9.76
CA ALA A 256 15.84 -8.64 9.61
C ALA A 256 16.24 -7.23 9.12
N VAL A 257 15.39 -6.52 8.40
CA VAL A 257 15.72 -5.26 7.72
C VAL A 257 14.84 -4.10 8.21
N PRO A 258 15.25 -3.37 9.25
CA PRO A 258 14.44 -2.28 9.82
C PRO A 258 14.06 -1.19 8.81
N SER A 259 14.95 -0.87 7.85
CA SER A 259 14.68 0.14 6.84
C SER A 259 13.58 -0.31 5.86
N TYR A 260 13.57 -1.59 5.49
CA TYR A 260 12.52 -2.19 4.68
C TYR A 260 11.17 -2.15 5.40
N ARG A 261 11.11 -2.60 6.67
CA ARG A 261 9.88 -2.53 7.47
C ARG A 261 9.36 -1.09 7.59
N ARG A 262 10.23 -0.13 7.88
CA ARG A 262 9.87 1.31 7.93
C ARG A 262 9.26 1.77 6.63
N PHE A 263 9.88 1.43 5.51
CA PHE A 263 9.38 1.80 4.18
C PHE A 263 7.95 1.31 3.93
N LEU A 264 7.63 0.06 4.30
CA LEU A 264 6.27 -0.46 4.17
C LEU A 264 5.27 0.30 5.05
N LEU A 265 5.64 0.55 6.30
CA LEU A 265 4.79 1.26 7.26
C LEU A 265 4.57 2.73 6.84
N ASP A 266 5.59 3.40 6.31
CA ASP A 266 5.50 4.75 5.77
C ASP A 266 4.56 4.81 4.56
N GLY A 267 4.65 3.81 3.68
CA GLY A 267 3.76 3.68 2.52
C GLY A 267 2.30 3.56 2.93
N ILE A 268 2.00 2.66 3.84
CA ILE A 268 0.66 2.44 4.38
C ILE A 268 0.15 3.69 5.10
N ALA A 269 0.96 4.30 5.96
CA ALA A 269 0.57 5.53 6.66
C ALA A 269 0.24 6.67 5.68
N TRP A 270 1.04 6.83 4.63
CA TRP A 270 0.83 7.87 3.63
C TRP A 270 -0.46 7.65 2.81
N THR A 271 -0.74 6.42 2.40
CA THR A 271 -1.96 6.08 1.64
C THR A 271 -3.22 6.23 2.50
N ALA A 272 -3.15 5.90 3.78
CA ALA A 272 -4.23 6.14 4.76
C ALA A 272 -4.51 7.64 5.02
N GLY A 273 -3.67 8.53 4.47
CA GLY A 273 -3.78 9.97 4.70
C GLY A 273 -3.26 10.42 6.06
N LEU A 274 -2.46 9.60 6.72
CA LEU A 274 -1.74 9.98 7.94
C LEU A 274 -0.50 10.81 7.60
N ALA A 275 -0.08 11.66 8.53
CA ALA A 275 1.20 12.35 8.42
C ALA A 275 2.33 11.37 8.74
N VAL A 276 3.14 11.01 7.76
CA VAL A 276 4.33 10.20 7.99
C VAL A 276 5.33 11.02 8.81
N PRO A 277 5.84 10.50 9.94
CA PRO A 277 6.83 11.20 10.76
C PRO A 277 8.10 11.56 9.97
N ALA A 278 8.80 12.61 10.37
CA ALA A 278 9.99 13.10 9.65
C ALA A 278 11.12 12.06 9.56
N ASP A 279 11.22 11.18 10.56
CA ASP A 279 12.21 10.10 10.60
C ASP A 279 11.59 8.73 10.23
N GLY A 280 10.41 8.74 9.60
CA GLY A 280 9.61 7.57 9.28
C GLY A 280 8.86 7.00 10.47
N VAL A 281 8.02 6.00 10.22
CA VAL A 281 7.28 5.28 11.25
C VAL A 281 8.25 4.45 12.09
N ASP A 282 8.21 4.68 13.41
CA ASP A 282 9.02 3.97 14.39
C ASP A 282 8.16 2.92 15.10
N ALA A 283 8.31 1.67 14.66
CA ALA A 283 7.64 0.52 15.24
C ALA A 283 8.66 -0.55 15.66
N PRO A 284 8.45 -1.20 16.79
CA PRO A 284 9.27 -2.34 17.16
C PRO A 284 9.11 -3.49 16.16
N PRO A 285 10.06 -4.44 16.08
CA PRO A 285 9.83 -5.67 15.34
C PRO A 285 8.56 -6.35 15.84
N PRO A 286 7.65 -6.77 14.93
CA PRO A 286 6.45 -7.49 15.36
C PRO A 286 6.86 -8.82 16.02
N PRO A 287 6.04 -9.34 16.95
CA PRO A 287 6.18 -10.72 17.38
C PRO A 287 5.87 -11.63 16.19
N GLU A 288 6.40 -12.84 16.19
CA GLU A 288 5.90 -13.86 15.24
C GLU A 288 4.43 -14.17 15.55
N LEU A 289 3.55 -13.93 14.57
CA LEU A 289 2.09 -14.07 14.70
C LEU A 289 1.57 -15.30 13.92
#